data_57ff64afe1c930fabf08087c0f3e3538
#
_entry.id   57ff64afe1c930fabf08087c0f3e3538
#
_cell.length_a   1.000
_cell.length_b   1.000
_cell.length_c   1.000
_cell.angle_alpha   90.00
_cell.angle_beta   90.00
_cell.angle_gamma   90.00
#
_symmetry.space_group_name_H-M   'P 1'
#
loop_
_entity.id
_entity.type
_entity.pdbx_description
1 polymer ?
#
loop_
_entity_poly.entity_id
_entity_poly.type
_entity_poly.pdbx_seq_one_letter_code
_entity_poly.pdbx_strand_id
1 'polypeptide(L)'
;SEKLEDRKSVAEKREMLRNRMNSLRKDNPELFASPDYEKQTYETEGICLVTNPTGIYAKEPEVFYQLTQLMKAAGKETEIHTPYLVCNTYMENRLKEVKEAVPDMKIVLNSVENGDNFFASSDYLRRKKDLTALEIPLYEYDGGISTHGKSFTLGDDIAAVGSYNFDLRSTYLDTELMLVIKSVGLTRELKGHFDAIREDCRRVVNASEYETPSHIKVAEIPGWKKLAMKITGIVMAPFRFLV
;
A
#
# COMPACT_ATOMS: atom_id res chain seq x y z
N SER A 1 -21.48 19.57 24.43
CA SER A 1 -21.89 19.01 23.12
C SER A 1 -23.14 19.69 22.54
N GLU A 2 -24.14 20.03 23.34
CA GLU A 2 -25.37 20.74 22.89
C GLU A 2 -25.10 22.07 22.18
N LYS A 3 -24.15 22.88 22.66
CA LYS A 3 -23.81 24.19 22.06
C LYS A 3 -23.21 24.13 20.64
N LEU A 4 -22.76 22.98 20.16
CA LEU A 4 -22.24 22.82 18.82
C LEU A 4 -23.36 22.46 17.81
N GLU A 5 -24.44 21.85 18.27
CA GLU A 5 -25.56 21.42 17.42
C GLU A 5 -26.42 22.59 16.93
N ASP A 6 -26.49 23.67 17.68
CA ASP A 6 -27.32 24.85 17.37
C ASP A 6 -26.69 25.86 16.41
N ARG A 7 -25.45 25.64 15.95
CA ARG A 7 -24.84 26.54 14.96
C ARG A 7 -25.44 26.32 13.59
N LYS A 8 -25.95 27.37 12.97
CA LYS A 8 -26.49 27.35 11.60
C LYS A 8 -25.58 26.61 10.60
N SER A 9 -24.28 26.84 10.69
CA SER A 9 -23.27 26.15 9.84
C SER A 9 -23.21 24.63 10.06
N VAL A 10 -23.53 24.12 11.26
CA VAL A 10 -23.56 22.68 11.56
C VAL A 10 -24.84 22.08 11.00
N ALA A 11 -25.99 22.77 11.12
CA ALA A 11 -27.27 22.35 10.55
C ALA A 11 -27.18 22.24 9.00
N GLU A 12 -26.62 23.25 8.35
CA GLU A 12 -26.40 23.27 6.90
C GLU A 12 -25.48 22.12 6.43
N LYS A 13 -24.38 21.88 7.14
CA LYS A 13 -23.47 20.76 6.83
C LYS A 13 -24.14 19.40 7.04
N ARG A 14 -24.94 19.25 8.09
CA ARG A 14 -25.71 18.03 8.37
C ARG A 14 -26.72 17.75 7.28
N GLU A 15 -27.41 18.77 6.81
CA GLU A 15 -28.37 18.65 5.70
C GLU A 15 -27.64 18.28 4.40
N MET A 16 -26.54 18.96 4.08
CA MET A 16 -25.71 18.63 2.93
C MET A 16 -25.24 17.16 2.95
N LEU A 17 -24.78 16.66 4.10
CA LEU A 17 -24.33 15.28 4.26
C LEU A 17 -25.49 14.28 4.11
N ARG A 18 -26.68 14.60 4.65
CA ARG A 18 -27.90 13.78 4.45
C ARG A 18 -28.27 13.69 2.97
N ASN A 19 -28.29 14.83 2.29
CA ASN A 19 -28.63 14.88 0.87
C ASN A 19 -27.63 14.07 0.04
N ARG A 20 -26.31 14.20 0.34
CA ARG A 20 -25.27 13.42 -0.31
C ARG A 20 -25.42 11.92 -0.03
N MET A 21 -25.72 11.53 1.22
CA MET A 21 -25.97 10.13 1.58
C MET A 21 -27.20 9.56 0.87
N ASN A 22 -28.29 10.35 0.78
CA ASN A 22 -29.49 9.93 0.08
C ASN A 22 -29.26 9.76 -1.44
N SER A 23 -28.49 10.67 -2.06
CA SER A 23 -28.06 10.51 -3.45
C SER A 23 -27.21 9.26 -3.61
N LEU A 24 -26.22 9.03 -2.75
CA LEU A 24 -25.35 7.87 -2.79
C LEU A 24 -26.17 6.56 -2.71
N ARG A 25 -27.15 6.49 -1.81
CA ARG A 25 -28.04 5.32 -1.69
C ARG A 25 -28.91 5.08 -2.91
N LYS A 26 -29.35 6.16 -3.54
CA LYS A 26 -30.19 6.10 -4.75
C LYS A 26 -29.38 5.64 -5.96
N ASP A 27 -28.16 6.18 -6.08
CA ASP A 27 -27.31 5.99 -7.25
C ASP A 27 -26.50 4.66 -7.17
N ASN A 28 -26.30 4.13 -5.95
CA ASN A 28 -25.53 2.90 -5.69
C ASN A 28 -26.25 2.03 -4.64
N PRO A 29 -27.42 1.49 -4.93
CA PRO A 29 -28.20 0.71 -3.96
C PRO A 29 -27.49 -0.55 -3.48
N GLU A 30 -26.61 -1.13 -4.30
CA GLU A 30 -25.82 -2.31 -3.97
C GLU A 30 -24.87 -2.09 -2.78
N LEU A 31 -24.36 -0.87 -2.57
CA LEU A 31 -23.49 -0.54 -1.43
C LEU A 31 -24.22 -0.59 -0.09
N PHE A 32 -25.55 -0.58 -0.10
CA PHE A 32 -26.42 -0.58 1.09
C PHE A 32 -27.24 -1.86 1.22
N ALA A 33 -27.09 -2.79 0.29
CA ALA A 33 -27.66 -4.12 0.41
C ALA A 33 -26.92 -4.91 1.51
N SER A 34 -27.63 -5.76 2.23
CA SER A 34 -26.99 -6.69 3.13
C SER A 34 -26.16 -7.69 2.33
N PRO A 35 -24.86 -7.80 2.57
CA PRO A 35 -24.04 -8.77 1.86
C PRO A 35 -24.46 -10.20 2.22
N ASP A 36 -24.47 -11.07 1.23
CA ASP A 36 -24.59 -12.50 1.44
C ASP A 36 -23.21 -13.04 1.82
N TYR A 37 -22.95 -13.04 3.14
CA TYR A 37 -21.63 -13.45 3.65
C TYR A 37 -21.29 -14.88 3.28
N GLU A 38 -22.24 -15.79 3.17
CA GLU A 38 -21.97 -17.18 2.80
C GLU A 38 -21.40 -17.29 1.38
N LYS A 39 -21.87 -16.43 0.45
CA LYS A 39 -21.35 -16.37 -0.90
C LYS A 39 -20.04 -15.58 -1.06
N GLN A 40 -19.68 -14.81 -0.04
CA GLN A 40 -18.49 -13.94 -0.05
C GLN A 40 -17.37 -14.44 0.87
N THR A 41 -17.46 -15.69 1.33
CA THR A 41 -16.43 -16.31 2.18
C THR A 41 -15.69 -17.39 1.43
N TYR A 42 -14.48 -17.65 1.87
CA TYR A 42 -13.62 -18.73 1.38
C TYR A 42 -13.27 -19.68 2.50
N GLU A 43 -13.13 -20.95 2.17
CA GLU A 43 -12.54 -21.93 3.08
C GLU A 43 -11.09 -21.52 3.39
N THR A 44 -10.72 -21.63 4.64
CA THR A 44 -9.38 -21.35 5.14
C THR A 44 -8.81 -22.57 5.87
N GLU A 45 -7.55 -22.90 5.60
CA GLU A 45 -6.83 -23.94 6.34
C GLU A 45 -6.22 -23.39 7.63
N GLY A 46 -6.02 -22.09 7.72
CA GLY A 46 -5.49 -21.43 8.90
C GLY A 46 -5.43 -19.91 8.77
N ILE A 47 -5.53 -19.24 9.91
CA ILE A 47 -5.40 -17.79 10.03
C ILE A 47 -4.43 -17.51 11.17
N CYS A 48 -3.44 -16.69 10.91
CA CYS A 48 -2.46 -16.23 11.89
C CYS A 48 -2.44 -14.70 11.94
N LEU A 49 -2.38 -14.13 13.14
CA LEU A 49 -2.19 -12.70 13.35
C LEU A 49 -0.71 -12.43 13.62
N VAL A 50 -0.13 -11.59 12.78
CA VAL A 50 1.24 -11.06 12.94
C VAL A 50 1.14 -9.61 13.36
N THR A 51 1.80 -9.22 14.45
CA THR A 51 1.73 -7.86 15.02
C THR A 51 3.08 -7.35 15.44
N ASN A 52 3.28 -6.03 15.34
CA ASN A 52 4.38 -5.38 16.05
C ASN A 52 4.07 -5.30 17.56
N PRO A 53 5.09 -5.29 18.43
CA PRO A 53 4.90 -5.05 19.85
C PRO A 53 4.16 -3.72 20.10
N THR A 54 3.33 -3.67 21.13
CA THR A 54 2.69 -2.43 21.57
C THR A 54 3.68 -1.57 22.35
N GLY A 55 3.54 -0.25 22.29
CA GLY A 55 4.39 0.69 23.01
C GLY A 55 4.67 1.95 22.21
N ILE A 56 5.26 2.94 22.88
CA ILE A 56 5.55 4.27 22.33
C ILE A 56 7.00 4.46 21.88
N TYR A 57 7.86 3.48 22.15
CA TYR A 57 9.27 3.52 21.76
C TYR A 57 9.49 2.78 20.43
N ALA A 58 10.65 2.98 19.84
CA ALA A 58 11.10 2.22 18.69
C ALA A 58 11.05 0.71 18.97
N LYS A 59 10.58 -0.05 17.99
CA LYS A 59 10.31 -1.48 18.12
C LYS A 59 11.23 -2.29 17.24
N GLU A 60 11.36 -3.56 17.57
CA GLU A 60 11.90 -4.55 16.64
C GLU A 60 10.95 -4.71 15.44
N PRO A 61 11.48 -4.89 14.22
CA PRO A 61 10.69 -4.96 12.99
C PRO A 61 9.98 -6.32 12.81
N GLU A 62 9.17 -6.73 13.78
CA GLU A 62 8.58 -8.07 13.86
C GLU A 62 7.69 -8.40 12.67
N VAL A 63 6.75 -7.51 12.32
CA VAL A 63 5.86 -7.73 11.16
C VAL A 63 6.67 -7.85 9.88
N PHE A 64 7.61 -6.94 9.64
CA PHE A 64 8.45 -6.98 8.45
C PHE A 64 9.29 -8.26 8.38
N TYR A 65 9.92 -8.63 9.52
CA TYR A 65 10.73 -9.84 9.60
C TYR A 65 9.89 -11.08 9.31
N GLN A 66 8.75 -11.26 9.98
CA GLN A 66 7.90 -12.43 9.80
C GLN A 66 7.34 -12.52 8.37
N LEU A 67 6.87 -11.41 7.79
CA LEU A 67 6.41 -11.38 6.40
C LEU A 67 7.50 -11.79 5.42
N THR A 68 8.72 -11.26 5.58
CA THR A 68 9.84 -11.63 4.70
C THR A 68 10.27 -13.09 4.86
N GLN A 69 10.19 -13.67 6.07
CA GLN A 69 10.42 -15.10 6.25
C GLN A 69 9.35 -15.96 5.57
N LEU A 70 8.06 -15.57 5.70
CA LEU A 70 6.95 -16.25 5.01
C LEU A 70 7.11 -16.18 3.50
N MET A 71 7.48 -15.03 2.93
CA MET A 71 7.76 -14.87 1.50
C MET A 71 8.86 -15.84 1.04
N LYS A 72 10.00 -15.88 1.75
CA LYS A 72 11.08 -16.82 1.43
C LYS A 72 10.64 -18.28 1.54
N ALA A 73 9.85 -18.63 2.56
CA ALA A 73 9.36 -19.99 2.76
C ALA A 73 8.36 -20.43 1.67
N ALA A 74 7.57 -19.50 1.12
CA ALA A 74 6.67 -19.79 0.02
C ALA A 74 7.42 -20.18 -1.27
N GLY A 75 8.61 -19.62 -1.51
CA GLY A 75 9.56 -20.04 -2.56
C GLY A 75 9.07 -19.91 -4.00
N LYS A 76 7.90 -19.33 -4.20
CA LYS A 76 7.22 -19.16 -5.49
C LYS A 76 7.03 -17.68 -5.80
N GLU A 77 5.93 -17.33 -6.41
CA GLU A 77 5.54 -15.96 -6.69
C GLU A 77 5.20 -15.22 -5.39
N THR A 78 5.57 -13.93 -5.31
CA THR A 78 5.16 -13.00 -4.26
C THR A 78 4.84 -11.65 -4.87
N GLU A 79 3.66 -11.12 -4.56
CA GLU A 79 3.28 -9.78 -4.96
C GLU A 79 2.90 -8.96 -3.72
N ILE A 80 3.49 -7.77 -3.62
CA ILE A 80 3.31 -6.83 -2.52
C ILE A 80 2.52 -5.63 -3.06
N HIS A 81 1.38 -5.33 -2.45
CA HIS A 81 0.65 -4.09 -2.67
C HIS A 81 0.76 -3.21 -1.42
N THR A 82 1.39 -2.07 -1.56
CA THR A 82 1.62 -1.10 -0.50
C THR A 82 1.51 0.33 -1.04
N PRO A 83 0.93 1.29 -0.29
CA PRO A 83 0.85 2.66 -0.78
C PRO A 83 2.21 3.35 -0.90
N TYR A 84 3.18 2.94 -0.07
CA TYR A 84 4.51 3.56 0.06
C TYR A 84 5.61 2.51 0.05
N LEU A 85 6.81 2.92 -0.37
CA LEU A 85 8.02 2.11 -0.29
C LEU A 85 9.16 2.98 0.23
N VAL A 86 9.33 3.00 1.56
CA VAL A 86 10.34 3.79 2.28
C VAL A 86 11.21 2.83 3.08
N CYS A 87 12.32 2.39 2.49
CA CYS A 87 13.18 1.36 3.05
C CYS A 87 14.50 1.92 3.59
N ASN A 88 14.97 1.40 4.71
CA ASN A 88 16.35 1.52 5.14
C ASN A 88 17.19 0.34 4.62
N THR A 89 18.50 0.38 4.87
CA THR A 89 19.44 -0.67 4.42
C THR A 89 19.07 -2.06 4.92
N TYR A 90 18.53 -2.19 6.14
CA TYR A 90 18.08 -3.49 6.66
C TYR A 90 16.92 -4.03 5.81
N MET A 91 15.91 -3.21 5.54
CA MET A 91 14.76 -3.61 4.72
C MET A 91 15.18 -3.94 3.28
N GLU A 92 16.04 -3.12 2.68
CA GLU A 92 16.58 -3.35 1.33
C GLU A 92 17.32 -4.70 1.24
N ASN A 93 18.18 -5.00 2.21
CA ASN A 93 18.90 -6.28 2.27
C ASN A 93 17.93 -7.47 2.42
N ARG A 94 16.90 -7.35 3.26
CA ARG A 94 15.89 -8.39 3.41
C ARG A 94 15.05 -8.60 2.17
N LEU A 95 14.67 -7.52 1.48
CA LEU A 95 13.95 -7.61 0.20
C LEU A 95 14.82 -8.28 -0.87
N LYS A 96 16.12 -8.01 -0.88
CA LYS A 96 17.07 -8.69 -1.76
C LYS A 96 17.14 -10.19 -1.48
N GLU A 97 17.24 -10.59 -0.21
CA GLU A 97 17.18 -12.02 0.18
C GLU A 97 15.86 -12.68 -0.26
N VAL A 98 14.72 -11.96 -0.15
CA VAL A 98 13.43 -12.47 -0.65
C VAL A 98 13.47 -12.63 -2.17
N LYS A 99 14.00 -11.64 -2.90
CA LYS A 99 14.12 -11.69 -4.37
C LYS A 99 14.99 -12.86 -4.84
N GLU A 100 16.08 -13.13 -4.14
CA GLU A 100 16.95 -14.28 -4.42
C GLU A 100 16.23 -15.61 -4.21
N ALA A 101 15.39 -15.72 -3.18
CA ALA A 101 14.59 -16.91 -2.87
C ALA A 101 13.32 -17.03 -3.73
N VAL A 102 12.76 -15.91 -4.17
CA VAL A 102 11.52 -15.80 -4.92
C VAL A 102 11.75 -14.94 -6.15
N PRO A 103 12.28 -15.50 -7.25
CA PRO A 103 12.58 -14.74 -8.47
C PRO A 103 11.36 -14.00 -9.07
N ASP A 104 10.14 -14.54 -8.93
CA ASP A 104 8.90 -13.88 -9.35
C ASP A 104 8.30 -13.05 -8.22
N MET A 105 9.06 -12.07 -7.75
CA MET A 105 8.62 -11.08 -6.77
C MET A 105 8.33 -9.76 -7.47
N LYS A 106 7.21 -9.11 -7.08
CA LYS A 106 6.73 -7.82 -7.62
C LYS A 106 6.27 -6.91 -6.48
N ILE A 107 6.39 -5.60 -6.68
CA ILE A 107 5.85 -4.59 -5.75
C ILE A 107 5.01 -3.58 -6.52
N VAL A 108 3.77 -3.39 -6.08
CA VAL A 108 2.84 -2.35 -6.56
C VAL A 108 2.74 -1.26 -5.50
N LEU A 109 2.93 -0.01 -5.92
CA LEU A 109 2.84 1.18 -5.07
C LEU A 109 2.23 2.35 -5.83
N ASN A 110 1.87 3.43 -5.14
CA ASN A 110 1.42 4.64 -5.83
C ASN A 110 2.56 5.28 -6.62
N SER A 111 2.23 5.81 -7.79
CA SER A 111 3.13 6.74 -8.48
C SER A 111 3.31 8.01 -7.64
N VAL A 112 4.39 8.74 -7.88
CA VAL A 112 4.63 10.02 -7.21
C VAL A 112 3.57 11.05 -7.59
N GLU A 113 3.05 10.95 -8.81
CA GLU A 113 2.01 11.79 -9.36
C GLU A 113 0.65 11.56 -8.68
N ASN A 114 0.36 10.32 -8.32
CA ASN A 114 -0.90 9.86 -7.74
C ASN A 114 -0.84 9.67 -6.22
N GLY A 115 0.34 9.79 -5.60
CA GLY A 115 0.53 9.57 -4.17
C GLY A 115 -0.10 10.66 -3.30
N ASP A 116 -0.67 10.26 -2.17
CA ASP A 116 -1.32 11.12 -1.17
C ASP A 116 -0.39 11.60 -0.05
N ASN A 117 0.81 10.99 0.06
CA ASN A 117 1.82 11.35 1.06
C ASN A 117 3.05 12.01 0.42
N PHE A 118 3.15 13.33 0.58
CA PHE A 118 4.24 14.13 0.01
C PHE A 118 5.63 13.72 0.53
N PHE A 119 5.75 13.37 1.81
CA PHE A 119 7.04 12.98 2.41
C PHE A 119 7.48 11.59 1.94
N ALA A 120 6.58 10.61 1.93
CA ALA A 120 6.86 9.28 1.42
C ALA A 120 7.26 9.32 -0.07
N SER A 121 6.52 10.08 -0.90
CA SER A 121 6.84 10.30 -2.31
C SER A 121 8.19 10.99 -2.51
N SER A 122 8.54 11.94 -1.64
CA SER A 122 9.83 12.64 -1.69
C SER A 122 11.00 11.72 -1.34
N ASP A 123 10.84 10.85 -0.35
CA ASP A 123 11.87 9.86 0.00
C ASP A 123 11.99 8.79 -1.10
N TYR A 124 10.88 8.30 -1.62
CA TYR A 124 10.87 7.35 -2.72
C TYR A 124 11.62 7.90 -3.95
N LEU A 125 11.33 9.14 -4.36
CA LEU A 125 12.05 9.80 -5.47
C LEU A 125 13.56 9.86 -5.22
N ARG A 126 13.97 10.19 -3.99
CA ARG A 126 15.38 10.26 -3.62
C ARG A 126 16.06 8.90 -3.66
N ARG A 127 15.35 7.84 -3.24
CA ARG A 127 15.88 6.46 -3.11
C ARG A 127 15.59 5.59 -4.34
N LYS A 128 14.86 6.08 -5.32
CA LYS A 128 14.38 5.28 -6.45
C LYS A 128 15.51 4.54 -7.17
N LYS A 129 16.67 5.17 -7.34
CA LYS A 129 17.84 4.53 -7.95
C LYS A 129 18.32 3.30 -7.16
N ASP A 130 18.34 3.39 -5.84
CA ASP A 130 18.77 2.29 -4.97
C ASP A 130 17.73 1.16 -4.94
N LEU A 131 16.44 1.54 -4.91
CA LEU A 131 15.32 0.57 -4.94
C LEU A 131 15.27 -0.18 -6.28
N THR A 132 15.50 0.48 -7.41
CA THR A 132 15.58 -0.20 -8.71
C THR A 132 16.79 -1.11 -8.84
N ALA A 133 17.88 -0.83 -8.11
CA ALA A 133 19.06 -1.70 -8.05
C ALA A 133 18.82 -3.03 -7.27
N LEU A 134 17.69 -3.17 -6.59
CA LEU A 134 17.27 -4.45 -5.99
C LEU A 134 16.76 -5.45 -7.03
N GLU A 135 16.59 -5.02 -8.28
CA GLU A 135 16.07 -5.83 -9.41
C GLU A 135 14.68 -6.45 -9.13
N ILE A 136 13.92 -5.86 -8.22
CA ILE A 136 12.52 -6.21 -7.96
C ILE A 136 11.65 -5.38 -8.92
N PRO A 137 10.81 -5.98 -9.77
CA PRO A 137 9.88 -5.24 -10.60
C PRO A 137 8.96 -4.34 -9.75
N LEU A 138 9.04 -3.04 -9.99
CA LEU A 138 8.21 -2.02 -9.36
C LEU A 138 7.15 -1.56 -10.34
N TYR A 139 5.90 -1.50 -9.87
CA TYR A 139 4.74 -1.04 -10.61
C TYR A 139 4.16 0.18 -9.90
N GLU A 140 4.21 1.33 -10.54
CA GLU A 140 3.65 2.59 -10.01
C GLU A 140 2.22 2.78 -10.53
N TYR A 141 1.26 2.67 -9.61
CA TYR A 141 -0.16 2.85 -9.90
C TYR A 141 -0.51 4.31 -10.21
N ASP A 142 -1.21 4.52 -11.30
CA ASP A 142 -1.57 5.83 -11.85
C ASP A 142 -3.04 5.93 -12.28
N GLY A 143 -3.92 5.18 -11.63
CA GLY A 143 -5.36 5.10 -11.91
C GLY A 143 -6.19 6.31 -11.43
N GLY A 144 -5.56 7.44 -11.12
CA GLY A 144 -6.21 8.72 -10.82
C GLY A 144 -6.57 8.96 -9.35
N ILE A 145 -6.83 7.92 -8.55
CA ILE A 145 -7.04 8.01 -7.10
C ILE A 145 -6.00 7.13 -6.43
N SER A 146 -5.29 7.64 -5.40
CA SER A 146 -4.28 6.85 -4.71
C SER A 146 -4.87 5.58 -4.12
N THR A 147 -4.17 4.45 -4.32
CA THR A 147 -4.50 3.20 -3.62
C THR A 147 -3.89 3.21 -2.22
N HIS A 148 -4.57 2.59 -1.26
CA HIS A 148 -4.09 2.51 0.12
C HIS A 148 -4.13 1.08 0.68
N GLY A 149 -4.09 0.07 -0.20
CA GLY A 149 -4.04 -1.34 0.15
C GLY A 149 -2.71 -1.71 0.81
N LYS A 150 -2.78 -2.64 1.76
CA LYS A 150 -1.64 -3.29 2.38
C LYS A 150 -1.94 -4.76 2.40
N SER A 151 -1.55 -5.42 1.31
CA SER A 151 -1.85 -6.82 1.08
C SER A 151 -0.75 -7.49 0.28
N PHE A 152 -0.58 -8.77 0.51
CA PHE A 152 0.50 -9.57 -0.07
C PHE A 152 -0.04 -10.92 -0.48
N THR A 153 0.44 -11.46 -1.59
CA THR A 153 0.25 -12.86 -1.95
C THR A 153 1.58 -13.59 -1.84
N LEU A 154 1.55 -14.81 -1.31
CA LEU A 154 2.70 -15.67 -1.13
C LEU A 154 2.36 -17.05 -1.72
N GLY A 155 2.93 -17.34 -2.87
CA GLY A 155 2.54 -18.53 -3.64
C GLY A 155 1.08 -18.49 -4.08
N ASP A 156 0.44 -19.65 -4.12
CA ASP A 156 -0.93 -19.81 -4.64
C ASP A 156 -2.00 -19.95 -3.55
N ASP A 157 -1.60 -20.02 -2.29
CA ASP A 157 -2.47 -20.40 -1.18
C ASP A 157 -2.38 -19.51 0.06
N ILE A 158 -1.47 -18.50 0.09
CA ILE A 158 -1.35 -17.60 1.22
C ILE A 158 -1.60 -16.17 0.79
N ALA A 159 -2.55 -15.51 1.47
CA ALA A 159 -2.82 -14.09 1.41
C ALA A 159 -2.50 -13.44 2.75
N ALA A 160 -1.94 -12.24 2.75
CA ALA A 160 -1.77 -11.44 3.94
C ALA A 160 -2.39 -10.06 3.73
N VAL A 161 -3.21 -9.61 4.67
CA VAL A 161 -3.90 -8.31 4.62
C VAL A 161 -3.87 -7.64 5.99
N GLY A 162 -3.75 -6.31 6.02
CA GLY A 162 -3.73 -5.62 7.31
C GLY A 162 -3.40 -4.14 7.23
N SER A 163 -2.71 -3.62 8.23
CA SER A 163 -2.40 -2.20 8.36
C SER A 163 -0.96 -1.84 7.98
N TYR A 164 -0.06 -2.81 7.84
CA TYR A 164 1.38 -2.59 7.67
C TYR A 164 1.73 -1.99 6.29
N ASN A 165 2.28 -0.79 6.27
CA ASN A 165 2.92 -0.20 5.10
C ASN A 165 4.40 -0.63 5.01
N PHE A 166 4.93 -0.68 3.78
CA PHE A 166 6.39 -0.86 3.57
C PHE A 166 7.12 0.47 3.78
N ASP A 167 7.03 1.01 5.00
CA ASP A 167 7.72 2.22 5.41
C ASP A 167 8.38 2.06 6.79
N LEU A 168 9.22 3.03 7.16
CA LEU A 168 9.99 2.96 8.40
C LEU A 168 9.12 3.17 9.63
N ARG A 169 8.06 3.96 9.51
CA ARG A 169 7.14 4.23 10.59
C ARG A 169 6.36 2.97 10.97
N SER A 170 5.75 2.30 9.99
CA SER A 170 5.08 1.01 10.20
C SER A 170 6.03 -0.08 10.69
N THR A 171 7.30 -0.04 10.25
CA THR A 171 8.29 -1.05 10.63
C THR A 171 8.78 -0.90 12.06
N TYR A 172 8.99 0.34 12.56
CA TYR A 172 9.70 0.58 13.81
C TYR A 172 8.91 1.38 14.87
N LEU A 173 7.83 2.05 14.52
CA LEU A 173 7.11 2.93 15.45
C LEU A 173 5.65 2.53 15.67
N ASP A 174 4.90 2.30 14.60
CA ASP A 174 3.47 2.04 14.72
C ASP A 174 3.19 0.61 15.20
N THR A 175 2.06 0.44 15.85
CA THR A 175 1.55 -0.90 16.16
C THR A 175 0.74 -1.36 14.98
N GLU A 176 1.35 -2.22 14.20
CA GLU A 176 0.76 -2.78 12.99
C GLU A 176 0.28 -4.20 13.21
N LEU A 177 -0.67 -4.62 12.40
CA LEU A 177 -1.16 -5.99 12.39
C LEU A 177 -1.38 -6.47 10.94
N MET A 178 -1.09 -7.75 10.71
CA MET A 178 -1.36 -8.44 9.45
C MET A 178 -2.04 -9.77 9.75
N LEU A 179 -3.16 -10.04 9.10
CA LEU A 179 -3.76 -11.37 9.03
C LEU A 179 -3.10 -12.14 7.90
N VAL A 180 -2.46 -13.23 8.21
CA VAL A 180 -1.90 -14.21 7.26
C VAL A 180 -2.88 -15.36 7.17
N ILE A 181 -3.43 -15.59 5.99
CA ILE A 181 -4.55 -16.49 5.76
C ILE A 181 -4.14 -17.53 4.73
N LYS A 182 -4.19 -18.81 5.09
CA LYS A 182 -4.00 -19.90 4.15
C LYS A 182 -5.33 -20.29 3.52
N SER A 183 -5.53 -19.87 2.26
CA SER A 183 -6.73 -20.10 1.47
C SER A 183 -6.45 -19.90 -0.01
N VAL A 184 -6.57 -20.95 -0.79
CA VAL A 184 -6.41 -20.90 -2.27
C VAL A 184 -7.45 -19.98 -2.91
N GLY A 185 -8.70 -20.01 -2.44
CA GLY A 185 -9.79 -19.19 -2.98
C GLY A 185 -9.53 -17.70 -2.77
N LEU A 186 -9.21 -17.29 -1.53
CA LEU A 186 -8.92 -15.90 -1.18
C LEU A 186 -7.64 -15.41 -1.91
N THR A 187 -6.59 -16.23 -1.96
CA THR A 187 -5.34 -15.84 -2.64
C THR A 187 -5.57 -15.62 -4.12
N ARG A 188 -6.38 -16.45 -4.77
CA ARG A 188 -6.74 -16.27 -6.19
C ARG A 188 -7.53 -14.99 -6.42
N GLU A 189 -8.50 -14.67 -5.55
CA GLU A 189 -9.25 -13.41 -5.65
C GLU A 189 -8.33 -12.21 -5.50
N LEU A 190 -7.44 -12.22 -4.50
CA LEU A 190 -6.48 -11.15 -4.26
C LEU A 190 -5.50 -10.98 -5.44
N LYS A 191 -5.02 -12.07 -6.05
CA LYS A 191 -4.22 -12.03 -7.28
C LYS A 191 -4.97 -11.38 -8.44
N GLY A 192 -6.24 -11.76 -8.63
CA GLY A 192 -7.09 -11.13 -9.65
C GLY A 192 -7.28 -9.63 -9.43
N HIS A 193 -7.38 -9.20 -8.17
CA HIS A 193 -7.41 -7.77 -7.81
C HIS A 193 -6.08 -7.08 -8.12
N PHE A 194 -4.95 -7.71 -7.85
CA PHE A 194 -3.64 -7.17 -8.20
C PHE A 194 -3.43 -7.08 -9.71
N ASP A 195 -3.89 -8.09 -10.46
CA ASP A 195 -3.85 -8.05 -11.93
C ASP A 195 -4.61 -6.83 -12.47
N ALA A 196 -5.83 -6.60 -11.95
CA ALA A 196 -6.64 -5.43 -12.34
C ALA A 196 -5.96 -4.09 -11.97
N ILE A 197 -5.36 -3.98 -10.78
CA ILE A 197 -4.61 -2.77 -10.39
C ILE A 197 -3.40 -2.55 -11.30
N ARG A 198 -2.69 -3.63 -11.69
CA ARG A 198 -1.50 -3.52 -12.54
C ARG A 198 -1.81 -3.04 -13.96
N GLU A 199 -3.03 -3.22 -14.45
CA GLU A 199 -3.44 -2.63 -15.73
C GLU A 199 -3.29 -1.11 -15.75
N ASP A 200 -3.50 -0.45 -14.60
CA ASP A 200 -3.33 1.00 -14.43
C ASP A 200 -1.97 1.39 -13.83
N CYS A 201 -0.97 0.51 -13.92
CA CYS A 201 0.38 0.78 -13.44
C CYS A 201 1.36 1.07 -14.56
N ARG A 202 2.32 1.93 -14.28
CA ARG A 202 3.56 2.08 -15.05
C ARG A 202 4.62 1.14 -14.49
N ARG A 203 5.23 0.32 -15.31
CA ARG A 203 6.38 -0.49 -14.88
C ARG A 203 7.63 0.38 -14.85
N VAL A 204 8.33 0.38 -13.74
CA VAL A 204 9.60 1.10 -13.59
C VAL A 204 10.71 0.31 -14.25
N VAL A 205 11.36 0.89 -15.26
CA VAL A 205 12.55 0.32 -15.92
C VAL A 205 13.81 0.72 -15.15
N ASN A 206 13.92 2.00 -14.81
CA ASN A 206 14.98 2.56 -13.96
C ASN A 206 14.47 3.83 -13.27
N ALA A 207 15.35 4.55 -12.58
CA ALA A 207 14.96 5.74 -11.79
C ALA A 207 14.25 6.86 -12.61
N SER A 208 14.35 6.86 -13.94
CA SER A 208 13.81 7.91 -14.83
C SER A 208 12.99 7.37 -15.99
N GLU A 209 13.01 6.07 -16.25
CA GLU A 209 12.33 5.43 -17.38
C GLU A 209 11.24 4.48 -16.94
N TYR A 210 10.17 4.45 -17.71
CA TYR A 210 8.97 3.66 -17.46
C TYR A 210 8.47 2.99 -18.74
N GLU A 211 7.95 1.81 -18.61
CA GLU A 211 7.01 1.21 -19.56
C GLU A 211 5.60 1.65 -19.14
N THR A 212 4.99 2.53 -19.95
CA THR A 212 3.68 3.12 -19.64
C THR A 212 2.64 2.59 -20.63
N PRO A 213 1.56 1.94 -20.16
CA PRO A 213 0.43 1.56 -21.02
C PRO A 213 -0.18 2.78 -21.71
N SER A 214 -0.63 2.63 -22.95
CA SER A 214 -1.10 3.74 -23.78
C SER A 214 -2.36 4.44 -23.27
N HIS A 215 -3.16 3.79 -22.44
CA HIS A 215 -4.37 4.35 -21.85
C HIS A 215 -4.10 5.21 -20.60
N ILE A 216 -2.92 5.08 -19.98
CA ILE A 216 -2.56 5.85 -18.78
C ILE A 216 -2.18 7.27 -19.17
N LYS A 217 -2.89 8.23 -18.59
CA LYS A 217 -2.58 9.65 -18.69
C LYS A 217 -1.87 10.08 -17.40
N VAL A 218 -0.55 10.11 -17.45
CA VAL A 218 0.27 10.52 -16.29
C VAL A 218 -0.02 11.98 -15.94
N ALA A 219 -0.38 12.25 -14.69
CA ALA A 219 -0.56 13.62 -14.23
C ALA A 219 0.78 14.37 -14.20
N GLU A 220 0.80 15.60 -14.69
CA GLU A 220 2.01 16.41 -14.66
C GLU A 220 2.20 17.04 -13.28
N ILE A 221 3.32 16.75 -12.64
CA ILE A 221 3.73 17.47 -11.44
C ILE A 221 4.42 18.78 -11.86
N PRO A 222 3.94 19.95 -11.40
CA PRO A 222 4.60 21.22 -11.66
C PRO A 222 6.08 21.20 -11.26
N GLY A 223 6.95 21.82 -12.07
CA GLY A 223 8.40 21.79 -11.84
C GLY A 223 8.83 22.27 -10.47
N TRP A 224 8.16 23.29 -9.90
CA TRP A 224 8.41 23.76 -8.54
C TRP A 224 8.07 22.70 -7.48
N LYS A 225 7.01 21.91 -7.69
CA LYS A 225 6.64 20.82 -6.78
C LYS A 225 7.66 19.68 -6.83
N LYS A 226 8.15 19.34 -8.03
CA LYS A 226 9.26 18.36 -8.20
C LYS A 226 10.52 18.81 -7.46
N LEU A 227 10.87 20.10 -7.59
CA LEU A 227 12.01 20.68 -6.88
C LEU A 227 11.79 20.65 -5.35
N ALA A 228 10.60 21.03 -4.88
CA ALA A 228 10.25 20.97 -3.47
C ALA A 228 10.37 19.53 -2.92
N MET A 229 9.87 18.52 -3.66
CA MET A 229 10.00 17.11 -3.25
C MET A 229 11.47 16.66 -3.17
N LYS A 230 12.32 17.06 -4.12
CA LYS A 230 13.77 16.74 -4.07
C LYS A 230 14.43 17.37 -2.84
N ILE A 231 14.14 18.64 -2.55
CA ILE A 231 14.68 19.33 -1.36
C ILE A 231 14.17 18.65 -0.08
N THR A 232 12.87 18.38 -0.01
CA THR A 232 12.25 17.68 1.13
C THR A 232 12.88 16.31 1.35
N GLY A 233 13.08 15.51 0.30
CA GLY A 233 13.72 14.20 0.40
C GLY A 233 15.15 14.26 0.98
N ILE A 234 15.88 15.36 0.75
CA ILE A 234 17.22 15.57 1.32
C ILE A 234 17.11 16.05 2.79
N VAL A 235 16.31 17.08 3.05
CA VAL A 235 16.14 17.69 4.38
C VAL A 235 15.55 16.70 5.38
N MET A 236 14.57 15.90 4.94
CA MET A 236 13.91 14.88 5.77
C MET A 236 14.67 13.58 5.89
N ALA A 237 15.81 13.42 5.21
CA ALA A 237 16.60 12.18 5.26
C ALA A 237 16.95 11.72 6.69
N PRO A 238 17.32 12.58 7.65
CA PRO A 238 17.55 12.17 9.04
C PRO A 238 16.28 11.79 9.80
N PHE A 239 15.11 12.22 9.32
CA PHE A 239 13.79 12.03 9.96
C PHE A 239 12.92 11.02 9.23
N ARG A 240 13.50 10.21 8.35
CA ARG A 240 12.77 9.21 7.55
C ARG A 240 11.97 8.21 8.39
N PHE A 241 12.37 7.99 9.63
CA PHE A 241 11.66 7.12 10.57
C PHE A 241 10.26 7.63 10.96
N LEU A 242 9.91 8.88 10.60
CA LEU A 242 8.57 9.46 10.79
C LEU A 242 7.62 9.22 9.60
N VAL A 243 8.13 8.59 8.56
CA VAL A 243 7.40 8.32 7.30
C VAL A 243 7.27 6.82 7.08
#